data_380383248ad25959425005b20348ec89
#
_entry.id   380383248ad25959425005b20348ec89
#
_cell.length_a   1.000
_cell.length_b   1.000
_cell.length_c   1.000
_cell.angle_alpha   90.00
_cell.angle_beta   90.00
_cell.angle_gamma   90.00
#
_symmetry.space_group_name_H-M   'P 1'
#
loop_
_entity.id
_entity.type
_entity.pdbx_description
1 polymer ?
#
loop_
_entity_poly.entity_id
_entity_poly.type
_entity_poly.pdbx_seq_one_letter_code
_entity_poly.pdbx_strand_id
1 'polypeptide(L)'
;MVVGAIPFDARRPGVLYRPVRVVVEQAPSPGAVVAPTGRLDVIGQSPDPDGYRRIVRKAVTAIRSGAMDKVVLGRCATVEVSHASEVWRPEDVLARLRASNPDAYVFRLDLDGGMGGLFDEPGILLGASPELVLSCSDSRIWTLPLAGTIARGTDPASDIRAARALLSSGKDLAEHAHVSRAVVEALGRHVDDIEMPSGPQLVATPVVWHLGTPIEGVLREGRSPLELLYDLHPTPAVCGWPSTPARDFIARCEGFDRGLFAGLIGWMDVNGDCEWALVLRAGVLHADRATMFAGAGIVAASDPASELRETATKMMTFTSALGELVDPPVIGLQIPDPPTANAVGRPTPAASRRPH
;
A
#
# COMPACT_ATOMS: atom_id res chain seq x y z
N MET A 1 22.87 9.43 -12.76
CA MET A 1 21.59 9.05 -12.11
C MET A 1 20.86 8.04 -12.98
N VAL A 2 20.25 7.04 -12.35
CA VAL A 2 19.29 6.10 -12.94
C VAL A 2 17.99 6.29 -12.17
N VAL A 3 16.84 6.25 -12.85
CA VAL A 3 15.50 6.34 -12.25
C VAL A 3 14.62 5.23 -12.81
N GLY A 4 13.63 4.77 -12.06
CA GLY A 4 12.67 3.80 -12.57
C GLY A 4 12.15 2.83 -11.52
N ALA A 5 11.78 1.63 -11.95
CA ALA A 5 11.17 0.62 -11.11
C ALA A 5 11.84 -0.76 -11.26
N ILE A 6 11.90 -1.49 -10.16
CA ILE A 6 12.38 -2.87 -10.06
C ILE A 6 11.18 -3.75 -9.70
N PRO A 7 10.93 -4.88 -10.42
CA PRO A 7 9.79 -5.76 -10.15
C PRO A 7 9.82 -6.39 -8.76
N PHE A 8 8.67 -6.91 -8.30
CA PHE A 8 8.57 -7.75 -7.10
C PHE A 8 9.54 -8.95 -7.15
N ASP A 9 9.66 -9.60 -8.29
CA ASP A 9 10.72 -10.56 -8.53
C ASP A 9 11.92 -9.84 -9.17
N ALA A 10 12.87 -9.42 -8.34
CA ALA A 10 14.07 -8.70 -8.77
C ALA A 10 15.00 -9.47 -9.73
N ARG A 11 14.71 -10.75 -10.01
CA ARG A 11 15.40 -11.52 -11.05
C ARG A 11 14.92 -11.20 -12.46
N ARG A 12 13.75 -10.53 -12.56
CA ARG A 12 13.19 -10.06 -13.84
C ARG A 12 13.75 -8.67 -14.19
N PRO A 13 13.79 -8.31 -15.48
CA PRO A 13 14.21 -6.98 -15.90
C PRO A 13 13.34 -5.88 -15.27
N GLY A 14 13.97 -4.83 -14.76
CA GLY A 14 13.31 -3.61 -14.31
C GLY A 14 13.10 -2.62 -15.46
N VAL A 15 12.30 -1.59 -15.20
CA VAL A 15 12.12 -0.42 -16.08
C VAL A 15 13.01 0.69 -15.54
N LEU A 16 14.23 0.79 -16.08
CA LEU A 16 15.22 1.74 -15.61
C LEU A 16 15.66 2.66 -16.74
N TYR A 17 15.66 3.97 -16.46
CA TYR A 17 16.02 5.01 -17.40
C TYR A 17 17.25 5.78 -16.94
N ARG A 18 18.09 6.15 -17.89
CA ARG A 18 19.11 7.18 -17.69
C ARG A 18 18.55 8.50 -18.22
N PRO A 19 18.08 9.42 -17.33
CA PRO A 19 17.46 10.64 -17.78
C PRO A 19 18.48 11.53 -18.51
N VAL A 20 18.05 12.17 -19.60
CA VAL A 20 18.86 13.17 -20.31
C VAL A 20 18.90 14.49 -19.52
N ARG A 21 17.83 14.77 -18.79
CA ARG A 21 17.70 15.95 -17.93
C ARG A 21 17.00 15.59 -16.63
N VAL A 22 17.55 16.07 -15.52
CA VAL A 22 16.93 15.99 -14.19
C VAL A 22 16.61 17.40 -13.75
N VAL A 23 15.40 17.63 -13.26
CA VAL A 23 14.97 18.89 -12.65
C VAL A 23 14.52 18.55 -11.24
N VAL A 24 15.12 19.24 -10.26
CA VAL A 24 14.71 19.13 -8.86
C VAL A 24 14.01 20.42 -8.49
N GLU A 25 12.76 20.33 -8.16
CA GLU A 25 11.92 21.45 -7.77
C GLU A 25 11.29 21.20 -6.41
N GLN A 26 11.15 22.27 -5.63
CA GLN A 26 10.34 22.18 -4.43
C GLN A 26 8.90 21.86 -4.85
N ALA A 27 8.30 20.87 -4.20
CA ALA A 27 6.93 20.51 -4.45
C ALA A 27 6.03 21.75 -4.34
N PRO A 28 5.31 22.18 -5.40
CA PRO A 28 4.37 23.27 -5.28
C PRO A 28 3.34 22.93 -4.20
N SER A 29 2.95 23.94 -3.41
CA SER A 29 1.81 23.78 -2.50
C SER A 29 0.62 23.22 -3.28
N PRO A 30 -0.15 22.28 -2.74
CA PRO A 30 -1.33 21.77 -3.41
C PRO A 30 -2.25 22.95 -3.75
N GLY A 31 -2.35 23.28 -5.04
CA GLY A 31 -3.39 24.20 -5.53
C GLY A 31 -4.77 23.58 -5.30
N ALA A 32 -5.83 24.33 -5.60
CA ALA A 32 -7.17 23.78 -5.58
C ALA A 32 -7.26 22.61 -6.59
N VAL A 33 -7.25 21.39 -6.05
CA VAL A 33 -7.36 20.18 -6.86
C VAL A 33 -8.84 19.88 -7.09
N VAL A 34 -9.25 19.79 -8.35
CA VAL A 34 -10.64 19.46 -8.71
C VAL A 34 -10.90 18.00 -8.33
N ALA A 35 -11.93 17.78 -7.51
CA ALA A 35 -12.36 16.43 -7.18
C ALA A 35 -12.78 15.66 -8.45
N PRO A 36 -12.51 14.35 -8.54
CA PRO A 36 -13.02 13.57 -9.66
C PRO A 36 -14.54 13.49 -9.61
N THR A 37 -15.20 13.58 -10.76
CA THR A 37 -16.66 13.50 -10.89
C THR A 37 -17.12 12.16 -11.45
N GLY A 38 -16.19 11.35 -11.96
CA GLY A 38 -16.48 10.08 -12.62
C GLY A 38 -17.00 9.03 -11.65
N ARG A 39 -18.01 8.27 -12.10
CA ARG A 39 -18.47 7.05 -11.41
C ARG A 39 -17.72 5.86 -12.02
N LEU A 40 -17.29 4.93 -11.16
CA LEU A 40 -16.42 3.82 -11.53
C LEU A 40 -17.17 2.51 -11.41
N ASP A 41 -17.21 1.74 -12.49
CA ASP A 41 -17.67 0.36 -12.50
C ASP A 41 -16.48 -0.60 -12.38
N VAL A 42 -16.59 -1.61 -11.53
CA VAL A 42 -15.59 -2.67 -11.41
C VAL A 42 -15.85 -3.71 -12.48
N ILE A 43 -14.95 -3.81 -13.45
CA ILE A 43 -15.06 -4.72 -14.61
C ILE A 43 -14.23 -6.00 -14.47
N GLY A 44 -13.33 -6.07 -13.49
CA GLY A 44 -12.50 -7.25 -13.24
C GLY A 44 -11.86 -7.26 -11.87
N GLN A 45 -11.59 -8.46 -11.36
CA GLN A 45 -10.85 -8.66 -10.10
C GLN A 45 -10.05 -9.97 -10.18
N SER A 46 -8.84 -9.96 -9.60
CA SER A 46 -8.01 -11.17 -9.48
C SER A 46 -7.20 -11.13 -8.17
N PRO A 47 -7.38 -12.11 -7.28
CA PRO A 47 -8.56 -12.96 -7.19
C PRO A 47 -9.82 -12.15 -6.82
N ASP A 48 -11.00 -12.67 -7.13
CA ASP A 48 -12.26 -12.13 -6.66
C ASP A 48 -12.36 -12.19 -5.11
N PRO A 49 -13.33 -11.50 -4.48
CA PRO A 49 -13.44 -11.48 -3.01
C PRO A 49 -13.49 -12.86 -2.36
N ASP A 50 -14.21 -13.81 -2.95
CA ASP A 50 -14.29 -15.17 -2.40
C ASP A 50 -13.02 -15.96 -2.65
N GLY A 51 -12.39 -15.79 -3.80
CA GLY A 51 -11.07 -16.30 -4.11
C GLY A 51 -10.04 -15.81 -3.12
N TYR A 52 -10.04 -14.49 -2.83
CA TYR A 52 -9.14 -13.92 -1.85
C TYR A 52 -9.34 -14.53 -0.45
N ARG A 53 -10.59 -14.62 0.03
CA ARG A 53 -10.87 -15.30 1.31
C ARG A 53 -10.40 -16.75 1.34
N ARG A 54 -10.52 -17.48 0.19
CA ARG A 54 -10.01 -18.87 0.09
C ARG A 54 -8.50 -18.95 0.21
N ILE A 55 -7.75 -18.07 -0.46
CA ILE A 55 -6.29 -18.10 -0.37
C ILE A 55 -5.79 -17.65 0.99
N VAL A 56 -6.45 -16.70 1.66
CA VAL A 56 -6.14 -16.33 3.05
C VAL A 56 -6.31 -17.53 3.99
N ARG A 57 -7.42 -18.29 3.89
CA ARG A 57 -7.59 -19.52 4.69
C ARG A 57 -6.47 -20.54 4.44
N LYS A 58 -6.06 -20.74 3.18
CA LYS A 58 -4.93 -21.61 2.85
C LYS A 58 -3.63 -21.13 3.48
N ALA A 59 -3.38 -19.84 3.44
CA ALA A 59 -2.18 -19.23 4.05
C ALA A 59 -2.17 -19.43 5.57
N VAL A 60 -3.28 -19.15 6.26
CA VAL A 60 -3.41 -19.39 7.71
C VAL A 60 -3.16 -20.86 8.06
N THR A 61 -3.67 -21.79 7.26
CA THR A 61 -3.42 -23.23 7.46
C THR A 61 -1.94 -23.56 7.28
N ALA A 62 -1.29 -23.06 6.23
CA ALA A 62 0.13 -23.29 5.98
C ALA A 62 1.01 -22.70 7.07
N ILE A 63 0.68 -21.49 7.56
CA ILE A 63 1.39 -20.84 8.67
C ILE A 63 1.24 -21.68 9.96
N ARG A 64 0.02 -22.12 10.29
CA ARG A 64 -0.22 -22.94 11.49
C ARG A 64 0.47 -24.30 11.44
N SER A 65 0.75 -24.82 10.25
CA SER A 65 1.53 -26.06 10.06
C SER A 65 3.04 -25.84 10.07
N GLY A 66 3.52 -24.59 10.24
CA GLY A 66 4.94 -24.27 10.30
C GLY A 66 5.62 -24.16 8.93
N ALA A 67 4.88 -24.05 7.82
CA ALA A 67 5.46 -23.91 6.49
C ALA A 67 6.11 -22.51 6.30
N MET A 68 5.61 -21.52 7.00
CA MET A 68 6.10 -20.14 7.05
C MET A 68 5.46 -19.42 8.25
N ASP A 69 5.97 -18.24 8.62
CA ASP A 69 5.45 -17.45 9.74
C ASP A 69 4.49 -16.35 9.27
N LYS A 70 4.75 -15.81 8.08
CA LYS A 70 3.98 -14.72 7.46
C LYS A 70 4.01 -14.85 5.93
N VAL A 71 2.91 -14.43 5.29
CA VAL A 71 2.88 -14.17 3.83
C VAL A 71 2.02 -12.95 3.55
N VAL A 72 2.40 -12.13 2.56
CA VAL A 72 1.57 -11.03 2.08
C VAL A 72 0.83 -11.49 0.83
N LEU A 73 -0.50 -11.43 0.86
CA LEU A 73 -1.34 -11.81 -0.27
C LEU A 73 -1.90 -10.57 -0.94
N GLY A 74 -1.69 -10.50 -2.26
CA GLY A 74 -2.17 -9.44 -3.12
C GLY A 74 -3.46 -9.79 -3.84
N ARG A 75 -4.12 -8.74 -4.32
CA ARG A 75 -5.21 -8.80 -5.30
C ARG A 75 -5.24 -7.52 -6.12
N CYS A 76 -5.85 -7.58 -7.30
CA CYS A 76 -6.09 -6.43 -8.14
C CYS A 76 -7.57 -6.26 -8.48
N ALA A 77 -7.97 -5.04 -8.83
CA ALA A 77 -9.28 -4.71 -9.36
C ALA A 77 -9.11 -3.74 -10.53
N THR A 78 -9.87 -3.98 -11.59
CA THR A 78 -9.90 -3.12 -12.78
C THR A 78 -11.22 -2.38 -12.81
N VAL A 79 -11.16 -1.08 -13.05
CA VAL A 79 -12.31 -0.18 -13.14
C VAL A 79 -12.32 0.55 -14.47
N GLU A 80 -13.52 0.93 -14.92
CA GLU A 80 -13.76 1.85 -16.02
C GLU A 80 -14.69 2.99 -15.56
N VAL A 81 -14.74 4.08 -16.33
CA VAL A 81 -15.69 5.16 -16.07
C VAL A 81 -17.04 4.77 -16.65
N SER A 82 -18.11 4.88 -15.84
CA SER A 82 -19.50 4.51 -16.22
C SER A 82 -20.06 5.28 -17.43
N HIS A 83 -19.45 6.41 -17.79
CA HIS A 83 -19.85 7.22 -18.97
C HIS A 83 -18.61 7.63 -19.77
N ALA A 84 -18.58 7.25 -21.04
CA ALA A 84 -17.45 7.40 -21.96
C ALA A 84 -16.99 8.85 -22.28
N SER A 85 -17.59 9.88 -21.66
CA SER A 85 -17.22 11.29 -21.87
C SER A 85 -16.08 11.76 -20.95
N GLU A 86 -15.69 10.99 -19.95
CA GLU A 86 -14.64 11.36 -19.00
C GLU A 86 -13.40 10.48 -19.24
N VAL A 87 -12.34 11.08 -19.72
CA VAL A 87 -11.02 10.44 -19.87
C VAL A 87 -10.15 10.92 -18.72
N TRP A 88 -9.53 9.99 -17.99
CA TRP A 88 -8.56 10.36 -16.97
C TRP A 88 -7.32 11.00 -17.58
N ARG A 89 -6.99 12.18 -17.10
CA ARG A 89 -5.71 12.81 -17.42
C ARG A 89 -4.72 12.39 -16.32
N PRO A 90 -3.59 11.76 -16.66
CA PRO A 90 -2.63 11.26 -15.68
C PRO A 90 -2.13 12.36 -14.73
N GLU A 91 -2.00 13.59 -15.22
CA GLU A 91 -1.59 14.76 -14.46
C GLU A 91 -2.60 15.10 -13.34
N ASP A 92 -3.90 15.01 -13.64
CA ASP A 92 -4.96 15.29 -12.67
C ASP A 92 -5.01 14.19 -11.58
N VAL A 93 -4.87 12.92 -11.98
CA VAL A 93 -4.78 11.79 -11.04
C VAL A 93 -3.56 11.95 -10.13
N LEU A 94 -2.41 12.28 -10.69
CA LEU A 94 -1.18 12.52 -9.92
C LEU A 94 -1.34 13.69 -8.94
N ALA A 95 -1.96 14.80 -9.39
CA ALA A 95 -2.22 15.96 -8.54
C ALA A 95 -3.14 15.60 -7.36
N ARG A 96 -4.19 14.79 -7.59
CA ARG A 96 -5.10 14.31 -6.55
C ARG A 96 -4.41 13.37 -5.56
N LEU A 97 -3.61 12.42 -6.06
CA LEU A 97 -2.81 11.54 -5.20
C LEU A 97 -1.89 12.33 -4.29
N ARG A 98 -1.21 13.35 -4.84
CA ARG A 98 -0.31 14.22 -4.09
C ARG A 98 -1.04 15.06 -3.04
N ALA A 99 -2.16 15.69 -3.42
CA ALA A 99 -2.94 16.52 -2.51
C ALA A 99 -3.53 15.70 -1.33
N SER A 100 -3.94 14.46 -1.61
CA SER A 100 -4.52 13.57 -0.59
C SER A 100 -3.48 12.84 0.24
N ASN A 101 -2.21 12.76 -0.21
CA ASN A 101 -1.15 12.00 0.47
C ASN A 101 0.14 12.85 0.56
N PRO A 102 0.14 13.93 1.36
CA PRO A 102 1.25 14.91 1.40
C PRO A 102 2.58 14.31 1.85
N ASP A 103 2.55 13.27 2.69
CA ASP A 103 3.74 12.62 3.27
C ASP A 103 4.15 11.35 2.50
N ALA A 104 3.51 11.05 1.37
CA ALA A 104 3.80 9.86 0.59
C ALA A 104 4.82 10.11 -0.53
N TYR A 105 5.50 9.06 -0.94
CA TYR A 105 6.30 9.01 -2.16
C TYR A 105 5.35 8.91 -3.37
N VAL A 106 5.04 10.05 -3.97
CA VAL A 106 4.13 10.13 -5.12
C VAL A 106 4.94 9.98 -6.40
N PHE A 107 4.53 9.06 -7.26
CA PHE A 107 5.29 8.73 -8.46
C PHE A 107 4.42 8.56 -9.69
N ARG A 108 5.05 8.77 -10.85
CA ARG A 108 4.56 8.45 -12.18
C ARG A 108 5.68 7.76 -12.95
N LEU A 109 5.34 6.69 -13.65
CA LEU A 109 6.24 5.99 -14.57
C LEU A 109 5.46 5.57 -15.80
N ASP A 110 5.90 6.03 -16.97
CA ASP A 110 5.31 5.64 -18.25
C ASP A 110 5.83 4.23 -18.61
N LEU A 111 4.95 3.36 -19.05
CA LEU A 111 5.21 1.95 -19.31
C LEU A 111 4.95 1.66 -20.79
N ASP A 112 5.95 1.10 -21.48
CA ASP A 112 5.84 0.71 -22.88
C ASP A 112 5.13 -0.65 -23.07
N GLY A 113 4.78 -1.34 -21.97
CA GLY A 113 4.25 -2.70 -21.99
C GLY A 113 5.32 -3.78 -22.04
N GLY A 114 4.91 -5.04 -22.26
CA GLY A 114 5.83 -6.16 -22.44
C GLY A 114 6.52 -6.67 -21.17
N MET A 115 6.04 -6.26 -19.98
CA MET A 115 6.59 -6.72 -18.69
C MET A 115 5.87 -7.96 -18.13
N GLY A 116 4.80 -8.40 -18.79
CA GLY A 116 3.94 -9.51 -18.39
C GLY A 116 2.90 -9.15 -17.34
N GLY A 117 1.84 -9.93 -17.28
CA GLY A 117 0.75 -9.78 -16.33
C GLY A 117 0.03 -8.43 -16.43
N LEU A 118 -0.10 -7.73 -15.30
CA LEU A 118 -0.76 -6.42 -15.23
C LEU A 118 -0.04 -5.30 -15.99
N PHE A 119 1.20 -5.54 -16.43
CA PHE A 119 2.09 -4.56 -17.05
C PHE A 119 2.48 -4.94 -18.48
N ASP A 120 1.68 -5.81 -19.10
CA ASP A 120 1.95 -6.30 -20.46
C ASP A 120 1.52 -5.31 -21.53
N GLU A 121 0.54 -4.47 -21.25
CA GLU A 121 0.07 -3.41 -22.11
C GLU A 121 0.71 -2.05 -21.75
N PRO A 122 0.91 -1.15 -22.74
CA PRO A 122 1.32 0.22 -22.46
C PRO A 122 0.34 0.91 -21.50
N GLY A 123 0.88 1.70 -20.58
CA GLY A 123 0.08 2.41 -19.59
C GLY A 123 0.93 3.35 -18.75
N ILE A 124 0.32 3.94 -17.74
CA ILE A 124 1.01 4.84 -16.81
C ILE A 124 0.83 4.32 -15.38
N LEU A 125 1.93 3.91 -14.76
CA LEU A 125 1.95 3.56 -13.35
C LEU A 125 1.94 4.84 -12.51
N LEU A 126 0.94 4.98 -11.66
CA LEU A 126 0.78 6.09 -10.71
C LEU A 126 0.59 5.54 -9.31
N GLY A 127 1.09 6.25 -8.30
CA GLY A 127 0.89 5.83 -6.94
C GLY A 127 1.35 6.84 -5.90
N ALA A 128 1.00 6.55 -4.63
CA ALA A 128 1.38 7.32 -3.44
C ALA A 128 1.80 6.36 -2.32
N SER A 129 3.06 5.94 -2.36
CA SER A 129 3.61 4.95 -1.43
C SER A 129 3.88 5.56 -0.06
N PRO A 130 3.44 4.96 1.03
CA PRO A 130 3.82 5.39 2.37
C PRO A 130 5.15 4.80 2.84
N GLU A 131 5.75 3.86 2.10
CA GLU A 131 6.82 3.02 2.62
C GLU A 131 8.13 3.18 1.83
N LEU A 132 9.13 3.71 2.53
CA LEU A 132 10.51 3.79 2.06
C LEU A 132 11.25 2.51 2.43
N VAL A 133 11.89 1.90 1.41
CA VAL A 133 12.73 0.72 1.61
C VAL A 133 14.16 1.13 1.94
N LEU A 134 14.68 2.13 1.23
CA LEU A 134 16.05 2.60 1.42
C LEU A 134 16.19 4.04 0.93
N SER A 135 16.73 4.89 1.78
CA SER A 135 17.40 6.13 1.39
C SER A 135 18.86 6.04 1.77
N CYS A 136 19.74 6.52 0.91
CA CYS A 136 21.16 6.67 1.19
C CYS A 136 21.60 8.07 0.76
N SER A 137 22.29 8.79 1.64
CA SER A 137 22.90 10.08 1.35
C SER A 137 24.20 10.21 2.14
N ASP A 138 25.30 10.47 1.45
CA ASP A 138 26.64 10.53 2.07
C ASP A 138 26.93 9.31 2.96
N SER A 139 26.62 8.11 2.47
CA SER A 139 26.72 6.82 3.18
C SER A 139 25.80 6.65 4.41
N ARG A 140 25.00 7.65 4.78
CA ARG A 140 23.96 7.48 5.79
C ARG A 140 22.74 6.83 5.17
N ILE A 141 22.33 5.73 5.76
CA ILE A 141 21.10 5.02 5.32
C ILE A 141 19.95 5.33 6.26
N TRP A 142 18.77 5.35 5.70
CA TRP A 142 17.50 5.41 6.42
C TRP A 142 16.48 4.52 5.76
N THR A 143 15.69 3.81 6.57
CA THR A 143 14.59 2.95 6.12
C THR A 143 13.43 3.02 7.12
N LEU A 144 12.20 2.88 6.61
CA LEU A 144 10.98 2.89 7.43
C LEU A 144 10.07 1.72 7.03
N PRO A 145 10.40 0.49 7.47
CA PRO A 145 9.52 -0.65 7.24
C PRO A 145 8.18 -0.49 7.96
N LEU A 146 7.10 -0.77 7.23
CA LEU A 146 5.72 -0.69 7.73
C LEU A 146 5.07 -2.07 7.74
N ALA A 147 4.43 -2.44 8.85
CA ALA A 147 3.56 -3.62 8.92
C ALA A 147 2.60 -3.49 10.10
N GLY A 148 1.47 -4.23 10.05
CA GLY A 148 0.35 -3.98 10.94
C GLY A 148 -0.46 -2.77 10.48
N THR A 149 -1.78 -2.93 10.33
CA THR A 149 -2.65 -1.92 9.72
C THR A 149 -4.02 -1.91 10.36
N ILE A 150 -4.56 -0.71 10.60
CA ILE A 150 -5.96 -0.51 10.97
C ILE A 150 -6.54 0.68 10.22
N ALA A 151 -7.81 0.60 9.81
CA ALA A 151 -8.49 1.72 9.18
C ALA A 151 -8.57 2.94 10.13
N ARG A 152 -8.46 4.15 9.55
CA ARG A 152 -8.69 5.40 10.28
C ARG A 152 -10.14 5.48 10.75
N GLY A 153 -10.35 6.14 11.88
CA GLY A 153 -11.70 6.47 12.34
C GLY A 153 -12.31 7.61 11.51
N THR A 154 -13.65 7.63 11.45
CA THR A 154 -14.39 8.67 10.72
C THR A 154 -14.54 9.98 11.51
N ASP A 155 -14.22 9.97 12.81
CA ASP A 155 -14.19 11.11 13.72
C ASP A 155 -12.95 11.04 14.64
N PRO A 156 -12.53 12.15 15.26
CA PRO A 156 -11.32 12.18 16.08
C PRO A 156 -11.28 11.14 17.22
N ALA A 157 -12.43 10.85 17.85
CA ALA A 157 -12.49 9.91 18.97
C ALA A 157 -12.35 8.46 18.50
N SER A 158 -13.01 8.08 17.40
CA SER A 158 -12.86 6.75 16.79
C SER A 158 -11.45 6.54 16.22
N ASP A 159 -10.85 7.60 15.66
CA ASP A 159 -9.50 7.54 15.12
C ASP A 159 -8.43 7.32 16.20
N ILE A 160 -8.54 8.02 17.33
CA ILE A 160 -7.67 7.79 18.50
C ILE A 160 -7.86 6.35 19.05
N ARG A 161 -9.09 5.84 19.08
CA ARG A 161 -9.34 4.45 19.49
C ARG A 161 -8.68 3.45 18.53
N ALA A 162 -8.78 3.67 17.23
CA ALA A 162 -8.13 2.83 16.21
C ALA A 162 -6.60 2.82 16.39
N ALA A 163 -5.98 4.01 16.53
CA ALA A 163 -4.55 4.14 16.76
C ALA A 163 -4.07 3.38 18.02
N ARG A 164 -4.80 3.52 19.14
CA ARG A 164 -4.51 2.78 20.39
C ARG A 164 -4.70 1.28 20.24
N ALA A 165 -5.75 0.86 19.54
CA ALA A 165 -6.02 -0.55 19.27
C ALA A 165 -4.86 -1.19 18.48
N LEU A 166 -4.32 -0.50 17.48
CA LEU A 166 -3.18 -0.97 16.69
C LEU A 166 -1.93 -1.14 17.57
N LEU A 167 -1.60 -0.16 18.41
CA LEU A 167 -0.45 -0.22 19.33
C LEU A 167 -0.55 -1.34 20.36
N SER A 168 -1.75 -1.81 20.67
CA SER A 168 -1.98 -2.91 21.64
C SER A 168 -2.33 -4.24 20.97
N SER A 169 -2.41 -4.29 19.64
CA SER A 169 -2.74 -5.51 18.90
C SER A 169 -1.58 -6.50 18.87
N GLY A 170 -1.70 -7.60 19.60
CA GLY A 170 -0.69 -8.66 19.59
C GLY A 170 -0.47 -9.26 18.19
N LYS A 171 -1.52 -9.33 17.35
CA LYS A 171 -1.42 -9.76 15.95
C LYS A 171 -0.53 -8.81 15.15
N ASP A 172 -0.82 -7.51 15.19
CA ASP A 172 -0.14 -6.53 14.38
C ASP A 172 1.31 -6.28 14.85
N LEU A 173 1.54 -6.32 16.16
CA LEU A 173 2.88 -6.26 16.74
C LEU A 173 3.73 -7.47 16.33
N ALA A 174 3.16 -8.67 16.31
CA ALA A 174 3.87 -9.88 15.85
C ALA A 174 4.17 -9.80 14.35
N GLU A 175 3.21 -9.33 13.53
CA GLU A 175 3.43 -9.09 12.10
C GLU A 175 4.59 -8.11 11.87
N HIS A 176 4.59 -6.98 12.58
CA HIS A 176 5.61 -5.95 12.47
C HIS A 176 6.99 -6.44 12.93
N ALA A 177 7.06 -7.25 13.99
CA ALA A 177 8.30 -7.80 14.50
C ALA A 177 9.03 -8.69 13.47
N HIS A 178 8.30 -9.45 12.64
CA HIS A 178 8.91 -10.21 11.54
C HIS A 178 9.58 -9.29 10.52
N VAL A 179 8.94 -8.17 10.19
CA VAL A 179 9.47 -7.20 9.21
C VAL A 179 10.70 -6.50 9.76
N SER A 180 10.62 -5.93 10.96
CA SER A 180 11.73 -5.18 11.59
C SER A 180 12.96 -6.06 11.76
N ARG A 181 12.79 -7.30 12.24
CA ARG A 181 13.89 -8.26 12.42
C ARG A 181 14.59 -8.59 11.12
N ALA A 182 13.84 -8.87 10.06
CA ALA A 182 14.42 -9.21 8.76
C ALA A 182 15.16 -8.02 8.14
N VAL A 183 14.65 -6.80 8.31
CA VAL A 183 15.34 -5.59 7.85
C VAL A 183 16.64 -5.40 8.62
N VAL A 184 16.65 -5.51 9.95
CA VAL A 184 17.87 -5.40 10.76
C VAL A 184 18.89 -6.48 10.40
N GLU A 185 18.45 -7.72 10.14
CA GLU A 185 19.33 -8.81 9.70
C GLU A 185 19.97 -8.51 8.33
N ALA A 186 19.21 -7.96 7.38
CA ALA A 186 19.74 -7.55 6.08
C ALA A 186 20.74 -6.40 6.25
N LEU A 187 20.38 -5.37 7.01
CA LEU A 187 21.25 -4.21 7.30
C LEU A 187 22.57 -4.65 7.96
N GLY A 188 22.53 -5.58 8.90
CA GLY A 188 23.72 -6.05 9.62
C GLY A 188 24.86 -6.61 8.75
N ARG A 189 24.59 -6.92 7.48
CA ARG A 189 25.59 -7.35 6.50
C ARG A 189 26.32 -6.20 5.80
N HIS A 190 25.71 -5.01 5.78
CA HIS A 190 26.15 -3.86 4.97
C HIS A 190 26.37 -2.58 5.78
N VAL A 191 25.81 -2.50 6.98
CA VAL A 191 25.65 -1.25 7.73
C VAL A 191 26.28 -1.38 9.12
N ASP A 192 26.96 -0.32 9.55
CA ASP A 192 27.43 -0.14 10.92
C ASP A 192 26.54 0.87 11.64
N ASP A 193 26.66 0.97 12.96
CA ASP A 193 25.96 1.92 13.82
C ASP A 193 24.44 1.92 13.59
N ILE A 194 23.84 0.71 13.57
CA ILE A 194 22.40 0.58 13.38
C ILE A 194 21.66 1.11 14.60
N GLU A 195 20.88 2.17 14.41
CA GLU A 195 20.03 2.78 15.43
C GLU A 195 18.55 2.58 15.09
N MET A 196 17.75 2.23 16.11
CA MET A 196 16.30 2.09 15.99
C MET A 196 15.64 2.28 17.35
N PRO A 197 14.36 2.72 17.41
CA PRO A 197 13.61 2.79 18.65
C PRO A 197 13.33 1.40 19.23
N SER A 198 13.07 1.33 20.53
CA SER A 198 12.78 0.07 21.25
C SER A 198 11.46 -0.60 20.84
N GLY A 199 10.61 0.08 20.10
CA GLY A 199 9.34 -0.43 19.59
C GLY A 199 8.81 0.40 18.42
N PRO A 200 7.77 -0.11 17.72
CA PRO A 200 7.19 0.58 16.58
C PRO A 200 6.45 1.86 17.00
N GLN A 201 6.38 2.78 16.04
CA GLN A 201 5.63 4.02 16.13
C GLN A 201 4.41 3.98 15.20
N LEU A 202 3.42 4.84 15.47
CA LEU A 202 2.28 5.01 14.56
C LEU A 202 2.70 5.87 13.37
N VAL A 203 2.40 5.36 12.19
CA VAL A 203 2.55 6.08 10.92
C VAL A 203 1.17 6.27 10.31
N ALA A 204 0.77 7.54 10.12
CA ALA A 204 -0.53 7.91 9.57
C ALA A 204 -0.49 7.92 8.05
N THR A 205 -1.55 7.40 7.44
CA THR A 205 -1.92 7.71 6.05
C THR A 205 -3.35 8.27 6.04
N PRO A 206 -3.85 8.78 4.93
CA PRO A 206 -5.22 9.30 4.88
C PRO A 206 -6.30 8.27 5.26
N VAL A 207 -6.06 7.00 4.98
CA VAL A 207 -7.08 5.93 5.10
C VAL A 207 -6.78 4.90 6.19
N VAL A 208 -5.52 4.74 6.59
CA VAL A 208 -5.10 3.74 7.59
C VAL A 208 -4.00 4.26 8.51
N TRP A 209 -3.91 3.66 9.71
CA TRP A 209 -2.72 3.68 10.57
C TRP A 209 -1.86 2.46 10.29
N HIS A 210 -0.54 2.64 10.31
CA HIS A 210 0.46 1.57 10.28
C HIS A 210 1.33 1.60 11.55
N LEU A 211 1.94 0.46 11.88
CA LEU A 211 3.13 0.43 12.72
C LEU A 211 4.36 0.58 11.83
N GLY A 212 5.29 1.43 12.23
CA GLY A 212 6.55 1.68 11.52
C GLY A 212 7.73 1.74 12.49
N THR A 213 8.89 1.31 12.06
CA THR A 213 10.14 1.41 12.82
C THR A 213 11.17 2.14 11.99
N PRO A 214 11.49 3.42 12.28
CA PRO A 214 12.60 4.11 11.62
C PRO A 214 13.91 3.43 12.02
N ILE A 215 14.76 3.14 11.05
CA ILE A 215 16.07 2.53 11.24
C ILE A 215 17.10 3.34 10.47
N GLU A 216 18.17 3.72 11.13
CA GLU A 216 19.27 4.50 10.59
C GLU A 216 20.58 3.74 10.75
N GLY A 217 21.61 4.12 9.98
CA GLY A 217 22.94 3.59 10.12
C GLY A 217 23.90 4.15 9.08
N VAL A 218 25.12 3.63 9.06
CA VAL A 218 26.16 4.05 8.12
C VAL A 218 26.54 2.87 7.25
N LEU A 219 26.49 3.06 5.93
CA LEU A 219 26.91 2.05 4.97
C LEU A 219 28.43 1.80 5.13
N ARG A 220 28.82 0.55 5.28
CA ARG A 220 30.23 0.17 5.42
C ARG A 220 31.03 0.55 4.18
N GLU A 221 32.28 0.92 4.41
CA GLU A 221 33.22 1.22 3.32
C GLU A 221 33.31 0.05 2.31
N GLY A 222 33.24 0.39 1.04
CA GLY A 222 33.28 -0.59 -0.07
C GLY A 222 31.98 -1.34 -0.31
N ARG A 223 30.89 -1.05 0.44
CA ARG A 223 29.56 -1.61 0.18
C ARG A 223 28.77 -0.71 -0.75
N SER A 224 27.89 -1.33 -1.52
CA SER A 224 26.99 -0.64 -2.44
C SER A 224 25.58 -0.53 -1.87
N PRO A 225 24.92 0.65 -1.93
CA PRO A 225 23.50 0.77 -1.61
C PRO A 225 22.62 -0.14 -2.47
N LEU A 226 23.05 -0.45 -3.70
CA LEU A 226 22.33 -1.36 -4.59
C LEU A 226 22.36 -2.80 -4.07
N GLU A 227 23.49 -3.28 -3.56
CA GLU A 227 23.59 -4.61 -2.93
C GLU A 227 22.67 -4.70 -1.71
N LEU A 228 22.68 -3.66 -0.86
CA LEU A 228 21.79 -3.57 0.27
C LEU A 228 20.31 -3.56 -0.16
N LEU A 229 19.98 -2.80 -1.20
CA LEU A 229 18.61 -2.75 -1.73
C LEU A 229 18.13 -4.13 -2.21
N TYR A 230 18.99 -4.90 -2.90
CA TYR A 230 18.65 -6.27 -3.34
C TYR A 230 18.53 -7.25 -2.15
N ASP A 231 19.31 -7.07 -1.10
CA ASP A 231 19.20 -7.89 0.12
C ASP A 231 17.95 -7.56 0.95
N LEU A 232 17.45 -6.33 0.86
CA LEU A 232 16.20 -5.91 1.48
C LEU A 232 14.97 -6.35 0.67
N HIS A 233 15.07 -6.43 -0.66
CA HIS A 233 13.92 -6.65 -1.54
C HIS A 233 13.78 -8.10 -2.02
N PRO A 234 12.55 -8.69 -1.97
CA PRO A 234 11.33 -8.11 -1.39
C PRO A 234 11.31 -8.25 0.14
N THR A 235 10.93 -7.16 0.81
CA THR A 235 10.82 -7.14 2.27
C THR A 235 9.70 -8.07 2.75
N PRO A 236 9.72 -8.54 4.02
CA PRO A 236 8.60 -9.28 4.59
C PRO A 236 7.31 -8.45 4.69
N ALA A 237 7.38 -7.12 4.54
CA ALA A 237 6.21 -6.24 4.47
C ALA A 237 5.37 -6.46 3.20
N VAL A 238 5.98 -6.99 2.12
CA VAL A 238 5.30 -7.23 0.84
C VAL A 238 5.40 -8.67 0.35
N CYS A 239 6.29 -9.48 0.91
CA CYS A 239 6.48 -10.89 0.55
C CYS A 239 6.00 -11.83 1.67
N GLY A 240 6.71 -11.85 2.78
CA GLY A 240 6.50 -12.70 3.94
C GLY A 240 7.81 -13.24 4.50
N TRP A 241 7.68 -14.13 5.51
CA TRP A 241 8.82 -14.67 6.24
C TRP A 241 8.64 -16.16 6.57
N PRO A 242 9.65 -17.04 6.36
CA PRO A 242 10.84 -16.78 5.55
C PRO A 242 10.49 -16.48 4.08
N SER A 243 11.34 -15.71 3.38
CA SER A 243 10.99 -15.15 2.06
C SER A 243 10.77 -16.20 0.96
N THR A 244 11.56 -17.29 0.93
CA THR A 244 11.43 -18.33 -0.09
C THR A 244 10.09 -19.07 -0.03
N PRO A 245 9.66 -19.69 1.09
CA PRO A 245 8.35 -20.36 1.13
C PRO A 245 7.19 -19.37 0.94
N ALA A 246 7.32 -18.11 1.39
CA ALA A 246 6.31 -17.09 1.16
C ALA A 246 6.16 -16.75 -0.32
N ARG A 247 7.29 -16.56 -1.04
CA ARG A 247 7.31 -16.29 -2.49
C ARG A 247 6.70 -17.46 -3.29
N ASP A 248 7.04 -18.70 -2.92
CA ASP A 248 6.48 -19.88 -3.56
C ASP A 248 4.97 -20.00 -3.32
N PHE A 249 4.49 -19.62 -2.14
CA PHE A 249 3.07 -19.60 -1.83
C PHE A 249 2.34 -18.53 -2.66
N ILE A 250 2.88 -17.32 -2.75
CA ILE A 250 2.38 -16.21 -3.58
C ILE A 250 2.23 -16.68 -5.03
N ALA A 251 3.29 -17.20 -5.62
CA ALA A 251 3.32 -17.63 -7.02
C ALA A 251 2.27 -18.71 -7.34
N ARG A 252 1.97 -19.61 -6.39
CA ARG A 252 0.97 -20.67 -6.58
C ARG A 252 -0.47 -20.23 -6.32
N CYS A 253 -0.69 -19.21 -5.52
CA CYS A 253 -2.01 -18.94 -4.94
C CYS A 253 -2.68 -17.63 -5.38
N GLU A 254 -1.94 -16.59 -5.74
CA GLU A 254 -2.54 -15.29 -6.08
C GLU A 254 -3.29 -15.27 -7.40
N GLY A 255 -2.84 -16.05 -8.38
CA GLY A 255 -3.50 -16.16 -9.68
C GLY A 255 -3.26 -15.02 -10.64
N PHE A 256 -2.34 -14.10 -10.33
CA PHE A 256 -1.87 -13.03 -11.22
C PHE A 256 -0.37 -12.79 -11.03
N ASP A 257 0.26 -12.18 -12.03
CA ASP A 257 1.66 -11.75 -11.96
C ASP A 257 1.71 -10.35 -11.35
N ARG A 258 2.46 -10.19 -10.28
CA ARG A 258 2.62 -8.90 -9.60
C ARG A 258 3.35 -7.86 -10.45
N GLY A 259 4.29 -8.27 -11.32
CA GLY A 259 5.13 -7.35 -12.07
C GLY A 259 5.77 -6.30 -11.17
N LEU A 260 5.40 -5.02 -11.36
CA LEU A 260 5.86 -3.92 -10.53
C LEU A 260 5.09 -3.76 -9.20
N PHE A 261 3.93 -4.37 -9.03
CA PHE A 261 3.19 -4.31 -7.76
C PHE A 261 4.02 -4.91 -6.62
N ALA A 262 4.19 -4.18 -5.55
CA ALA A 262 5.07 -4.52 -4.42
C ALA A 262 6.56 -4.65 -4.81
N GLY A 263 6.93 -4.14 -5.99
CA GLY A 263 8.30 -3.87 -6.40
C GLY A 263 8.81 -2.54 -5.84
N LEU A 264 9.87 -2.03 -6.41
CA LEU A 264 10.52 -0.78 -6.00
C LEU A 264 10.37 0.29 -7.07
N ILE A 265 10.25 1.54 -6.65
CA ILE A 265 10.30 2.73 -7.48
C ILE A 265 11.25 3.74 -6.86
N GLY A 266 12.12 4.36 -7.67
CA GLY A 266 13.08 5.29 -7.10
C GLY A 266 14.18 5.71 -8.05
N TRP A 267 15.27 6.16 -7.46
CA TRP A 267 16.44 6.63 -8.18
C TRP A 267 17.73 6.32 -7.43
N MET A 268 18.83 6.31 -8.16
CA MET A 268 20.20 6.21 -7.64
C MET A 268 21.15 7.03 -8.51
N ASP A 269 22.06 7.78 -7.91
CA ASP A 269 23.09 8.52 -8.62
C ASP A 269 24.42 7.78 -8.70
N VAL A 270 25.44 8.42 -9.26
CA VAL A 270 26.77 7.85 -9.44
C VAL A 270 27.59 7.76 -8.16
N ASN A 271 27.22 8.52 -7.13
CA ASN A 271 27.89 8.52 -5.83
C ASN A 271 27.28 7.45 -4.89
N GLY A 272 26.16 6.85 -5.27
CA GLY A 272 25.41 5.93 -4.45
C GLY A 272 24.27 6.59 -3.65
N ASP A 273 24.09 7.89 -3.76
CA ASP A 273 22.91 8.53 -3.18
C ASP A 273 21.65 8.01 -3.86
N CYS A 274 20.67 7.63 -3.08
CA CYS A 274 19.48 6.98 -3.63
C CYS A 274 18.26 7.14 -2.72
N GLU A 275 17.08 6.95 -3.33
CA GLU A 275 15.82 6.83 -2.62
C GLU A 275 14.91 5.82 -3.35
N TRP A 276 14.49 4.77 -2.63
CA TRP A 276 13.68 3.68 -3.17
C TRP A 276 12.49 3.40 -2.26
N ALA A 277 11.30 3.58 -2.79
CA ALA A 277 10.04 3.26 -2.12
C ALA A 277 9.40 2.00 -2.72
N LEU A 278 8.50 1.35 -1.97
CA LEU A 278 7.68 0.26 -2.50
C LEU A 278 6.61 0.79 -3.46
N VAL A 279 6.32 0.04 -4.51
CA VAL A 279 5.17 0.31 -5.40
C VAL A 279 3.89 -0.15 -4.70
N LEU A 280 3.36 0.73 -3.86
CA LEU A 280 2.13 0.54 -3.08
C LEU A 280 1.15 1.69 -3.30
N ARG A 281 -0.13 1.46 -2.95
CA ARG A 281 -1.19 2.47 -3.15
C ARG A 281 -1.19 3.00 -4.58
N ALA A 282 -1.05 2.11 -5.53
CA ALA A 282 -0.76 2.40 -6.92
C ALA A 282 -1.72 1.66 -7.85
N GLY A 283 -1.73 2.09 -9.09
CA GLY A 283 -2.43 1.43 -10.18
C GLY A 283 -1.84 1.81 -11.52
N VAL A 284 -2.21 1.07 -12.54
CA VAL A 284 -1.86 1.35 -13.94
C VAL A 284 -3.07 1.98 -14.61
N LEU A 285 -2.86 3.14 -15.16
CA LEU A 285 -3.85 3.88 -15.95
C LEU A 285 -3.63 3.55 -17.43
N HIS A 286 -4.65 3.02 -18.07
CA HIS A 286 -4.75 2.82 -19.51
C HIS A 286 -5.70 3.88 -20.11
N ALA A 287 -5.92 3.84 -21.43
CA ALA A 287 -6.75 4.82 -22.11
C ALA A 287 -8.23 4.80 -21.66
N ASP A 288 -8.77 3.63 -21.34
CA ASP A 288 -10.19 3.36 -21.06
C ASP A 288 -10.44 2.75 -19.68
N ARG A 289 -9.41 2.27 -19.00
CA ARG A 289 -9.53 1.57 -17.72
C ARG A 289 -8.34 1.84 -16.80
N ALA A 290 -8.53 1.56 -15.53
CA ALA A 290 -7.44 1.58 -14.55
C ALA A 290 -7.43 0.28 -13.73
N THR A 291 -6.25 -0.29 -13.53
CA THR A 291 -6.07 -1.46 -12.66
C THR A 291 -5.31 -1.06 -11.41
N MET A 292 -5.95 -1.25 -10.26
CA MET A 292 -5.36 -0.99 -8.94
C MET A 292 -5.04 -2.29 -8.22
N PHE A 293 -4.11 -2.24 -7.28
CA PHE A 293 -3.69 -3.40 -6.51
C PHE A 293 -3.45 -3.06 -5.04
N ALA A 294 -3.71 -4.05 -4.17
CA ALA A 294 -3.41 -3.98 -2.75
C ALA A 294 -3.10 -5.37 -2.20
N GLY A 295 -2.40 -5.41 -1.06
CA GLY A 295 -2.11 -6.62 -0.32
C GLY A 295 -2.28 -6.46 1.18
N ALA A 296 -2.46 -7.59 1.87
CA ALA A 296 -2.49 -7.66 3.33
C ALA A 296 -1.54 -8.74 3.85
N GLY A 297 -0.93 -8.48 5.01
CA GLY A 297 -0.06 -9.42 5.70
C GLY A 297 -0.87 -10.49 6.44
N ILE A 298 -0.63 -11.75 6.11
CA ILE A 298 -1.34 -12.88 6.69
C ILE A 298 -0.44 -13.57 7.71
N VAL A 299 -0.95 -13.73 8.93
CA VAL A 299 -0.34 -14.45 10.04
C VAL A 299 -1.32 -15.50 10.59
N ALA A 300 -0.89 -16.34 11.54
CA ALA A 300 -1.72 -17.42 12.10
C ALA A 300 -3.08 -16.97 12.68
N ALA A 301 -3.18 -15.70 13.11
CA ALA A 301 -4.38 -15.10 13.68
C ALA A 301 -5.23 -14.32 12.68
N SER A 302 -4.85 -14.25 11.41
CA SER A 302 -5.57 -13.50 10.37
C SER A 302 -6.97 -14.06 10.11
N ASP A 303 -7.94 -13.13 9.96
CA ASP A 303 -9.33 -13.43 9.58
C ASP A 303 -9.57 -13.06 8.10
N PRO A 304 -10.05 -14.00 7.27
CA PRO A 304 -10.20 -13.78 5.83
C PRO A 304 -11.10 -12.60 5.44
N ALA A 305 -12.14 -12.31 6.23
CA ALA A 305 -13.04 -11.21 5.94
C ALA A 305 -12.39 -9.86 6.32
N SER A 306 -11.63 -9.85 7.41
CA SER A 306 -10.87 -8.67 7.82
C SER A 306 -9.78 -8.31 6.81
N GLU A 307 -9.00 -9.31 6.35
CA GLU A 307 -7.93 -9.08 5.37
C GLU A 307 -8.49 -8.61 4.00
N LEU A 308 -9.67 -9.11 3.60
CA LEU A 308 -10.36 -8.61 2.41
C LEU A 308 -10.73 -7.13 2.56
N ARG A 309 -11.30 -6.72 3.70
CA ARG A 309 -11.63 -5.32 3.98
C ARG A 309 -10.39 -4.43 3.99
N GLU A 310 -9.30 -4.92 4.56
CA GLU A 310 -8.02 -4.20 4.58
C GLU A 310 -7.53 -3.90 3.16
N THR A 311 -7.52 -4.90 2.28
CA THR A 311 -7.12 -4.69 0.88
C THR A 311 -8.05 -3.71 0.16
N ALA A 312 -9.37 -3.79 0.38
CA ALA A 312 -10.33 -2.86 -0.18
C ALA A 312 -10.06 -1.41 0.30
N THR A 313 -9.85 -1.22 1.60
CA THR A 313 -9.49 0.09 2.16
C THR A 313 -8.19 0.64 1.56
N LYS A 314 -7.19 -0.22 1.37
CA LYS A 314 -5.92 0.18 0.75
C LYS A 314 -6.08 0.59 -0.72
N MET A 315 -6.98 -0.03 -1.47
CA MET A 315 -7.30 0.36 -2.85
C MET A 315 -7.92 1.76 -2.93
N MET A 316 -8.65 2.20 -1.89
CA MET A 316 -9.31 3.51 -1.87
C MET A 316 -8.35 4.68 -2.07
N THR A 317 -7.07 4.56 -1.70
CA THR A 317 -6.07 5.62 -1.96
C THR A 317 -5.99 5.96 -3.44
N PHE A 318 -5.96 4.94 -4.30
CA PHE A 318 -5.88 5.14 -5.76
C PHE A 318 -7.27 5.40 -6.35
N THR A 319 -8.29 4.64 -5.93
CA THR A 319 -9.66 4.77 -6.44
C THR A 319 -10.22 6.17 -6.24
N SER A 320 -10.02 6.78 -5.07
CA SER A 320 -10.51 8.13 -4.77
C SER A 320 -9.87 9.23 -5.64
N ALA A 321 -8.70 8.96 -6.22
CA ALA A 321 -8.09 9.87 -7.18
C ALA A 321 -8.68 9.73 -8.59
N LEU A 322 -9.36 8.61 -8.89
CA LEU A 322 -10.01 8.33 -10.17
C LEU A 322 -11.48 8.76 -10.20
N GLY A 323 -12.23 8.49 -9.13
CA GLY A 323 -13.67 8.71 -9.06
C GLY A 323 -14.31 8.03 -7.86
N GLU A 324 -15.63 7.86 -7.93
CA GLU A 324 -16.46 7.21 -6.92
C GLU A 324 -16.92 5.83 -7.42
N LEU A 325 -16.71 4.78 -6.64
CA LEU A 325 -17.22 3.44 -6.97
C LEU A 325 -18.74 3.41 -6.93
N VAL A 326 -19.36 2.87 -7.98
CA VAL A 326 -20.81 2.66 -8.06
C VAL A 326 -21.29 1.65 -7.03
N ASP A 327 -20.52 0.57 -6.84
CA ASP A 327 -20.80 -0.51 -5.90
C ASP A 327 -19.54 -0.85 -5.05
N PRO A 328 -19.26 -0.08 -3.98
CA PRO A 328 -18.12 -0.35 -3.11
C PRO A 328 -18.06 -1.75 -2.51
N PRO A 329 -19.16 -2.42 -2.12
CA PRO A 329 -19.15 -3.81 -1.64
C PRO A 329 -18.56 -4.82 -2.63
N VAL A 330 -18.59 -4.57 -3.93
CA VAL A 330 -18.06 -5.48 -4.94
C VAL A 330 -16.56 -5.73 -4.76
N ILE A 331 -15.80 -4.76 -4.26
CA ILE A 331 -14.38 -4.94 -3.91
C ILE A 331 -14.16 -5.38 -2.46
N GLY A 332 -15.23 -5.64 -1.70
CA GLY A 332 -15.15 -6.02 -0.29
C GLY A 332 -15.10 -4.84 0.68
N LEU A 333 -15.36 -3.62 0.22
CA LEU A 333 -15.51 -2.45 1.08
C LEU A 333 -16.90 -2.50 1.74
N GLN A 334 -16.96 -2.43 3.06
CA GLN A 334 -18.25 -2.30 3.77
C GLN A 334 -18.64 -0.83 3.84
N ILE A 335 -19.82 -0.50 3.34
CA ILE A 335 -20.47 0.78 3.64
C ILE A 335 -20.99 0.66 5.07
N PRO A 336 -20.64 1.55 6.00
CA PRO A 336 -21.29 1.58 7.31
C PRO A 336 -22.79 1.71 7.11
N ASP A 337 -23.59 0.92 7.82
CA ASP A 337 -25.04 1.12 7.84
C ASP A 337 -25.33 2.59 8.21
N PRO A 338 -26.24 3.27 7.49
CA PRO A 338 -26.64 4.62 7.87
C PRO A 338 -27.10 4.58 9.33
N PRO A 339 -26.76 5.59 10.15
CA PRO A 339 -27.16 5.61 11.54
C PRO A 339 -28.69 5.43 11.58
N THR A 340 -29.15 4.35 12.23
CA THR A 340 -30.57 4.11 12.46
C THR A 340 -31.11 5.37 13.14
N ALA A 341 -31.99 6.11 12.44
CA ALA A 341 -32.66 7.26 12.99
C ALA A 341 -33.35 6.79 14.26
N ASN A 342 -32.78 7.10 15.42
CA ASN A 342 -33.44 6.93 16.68
C ASN A 342 -34.77 7.65 16.55
N ALA A 343 -35.87 6.89 16.59
CA ALA A 343 -37.22 7.43 16.65
C ALA A 343 -37.25 8.38 17.84
N VAL A 344 -37.15 9.67 17.56
CA VAL A 344 -37.42 10.72 18.54
C VAL A 344 -38.86 10.51 18.94
N GLY A 345 -39.07 10.00 20.15
CA GLY A 345 -40.40 9.79 20.71
C GLY A 345 -41.18 11.08 20.57
N ARG A 346 -42.35 11.00 19.88
CA ARG A 346 -43.29 12.11 19.83
C ARG A 346 -43.64 12.46 21.25
N PRO A 347 -43.59 13.75 21.68
CA PRO A 347 -44.07 14.14 22.96
C PRO A 347 -45.59 13.92 23.01
N THR A 348 -46.02 13.17 24.02
CA THR A 348 -47.45 12.97 24.32
C THR A 348 -48.10 14.33 24.62
N PRO A 349 -49.23 14.69 23.99
CA PRO A 349 -49.89 15.98 24.29
C PRO A 349 -50.37 16.02 25.74
N ALA A 350 -49.96 17.04 26.46
CA ALA A 350 -50.43 17.30 27.83
C ALA A 350 -51.95 17.49 27.87
N ALA A 351 -52.58 16.69 28.72
CA ALA A 351 -54.02 16.81 29.00
C ALA A 351 -54.33 18.19 29.56
N SER A 352 -55.19 18.95 28.90
CA SER A 352 -55.75 20.22 29.38
C SER A 352 -56.60 20.00 30.60
N ARG A 353 -56.18 20.46 31.78
CA ARG A 353 -57.02 20.63 32.93
C ARG A 353 -57.83 21.89 32.72
N ARG A 354 -59.22 21.78 32.65
CA ARG A 354 -60.15 22.90 32.77
C ARG A 354 -60.30 23.27 34.26
N PRO A 355 -60.32 24.55 34.58
CA PRO A 355 -60.64 24.98 35.94
C PRO A 355 -62.18 24.99 36.16
N HIS A 356 -62.54 24.59 37.38
CA HIS A 356 -63.86 24.96 38.00
C HIS A 356 -63.72 26.25 38.75
#